data_9a778f5738d39d9d8678755037f62fe1
#
_entry.id   9a778f5738d39d9d8678755037f62fe1
#
_cell.length_a   1.000
_cell.length_b   1.000
_cell.length_c   1.000
_cell.angle_alpha   90.00
_cell.angle_beta   90.00
_cell.angle_gamma   90.00
#
_symmetry.space_group_name_H-M   'P 1'
#
loop_
_entity.id
_entity.type
_entity.pdbx_description
1 polymer ?
#
loop_
_entity_poly.entity_id
_entity_poly.type
_entity_poly.pdbx_seq_one_letter_code
_entity_poly.pdbx_strand_id
1 'polypeptide(L)'
;MKLNIGILGAGKIAAKMANTVAAMQGADVQVLAVASRELPRAQAFAAAHHVPRAYGSYEAMLADADVQLVYVATPHSHHARHTALCLAAGKHVLCEKAFTVNEAQARRVTAMAREKGLLLAEAIWTRYMPSRELIASIIASGELGRVHSLQANLGYPIWEVERMRSPQLAGGTAGPWRIPHQLCPHGLWG
;
A
#
# COMPACT_ATOMS: atom_id res chain seq x y z
N MET A 1 -6.08 -8.75 21.02
CA MET A 1 -4.82 -7.96 21.01
C MET A 1 -4.90 -7.01 19.83
N LYS A 2 -4.77 -5.71 20.07
CA LYS A 2 -4.96 -4.70 19.01
C LYS A 2 -3.72 -4.60 18.11
N LEU A 3 -3.91 -4.66 16.79
CA LEU A 3 -2.83 -4.47 15.82
C LEU A 3 -2.48 -2.98 15.72
N ASN A 4 -1.23 -2.64 16.03
CA ASN A 4 -0.72 -1.28 15.97
C ASN A 4 -0.03 -1.00 14.64
N ILE A 5 -0.60 -0.08 13.87
CA ILE A 5 -0.07 0.34 12.57
C ILE A 5 0.74 1.64 12.74
N GLY A 6 1.95 1.66 12.19
CA GLY A 6 2.72 2.87 11.94
C GLY A 6 2.55 3.32 10.49
N ILE A 7 2.34 4.61 10.24
CA ILE A 7 2.28 5.16 8.88
C ILE A 7 3.60 5.84 8.53
N LEU A 8 4.24 5.40 7.48
CA LEU A 8 5.48 5.96 6.96
C LEU A 8 5.18 6.89 5.77
N GLY A 9 5.20 8.21 6.05
CA GLY A 9 4.82 9.26 5.12
C GLY A 9 3.45 9.89 5.43
N ALA A 10 3.41 11.21 5.66
CA ALA A 10 2.23 11.99 6.05
C ALA A 10 1.58 12.67 4.81
N GLY A 11 1.12 11.89 3.83
CA GLY A 11 0.50 12.35 2.60
C GLY A 11 -1.00 12.09 2.52
N LYS A 12 -1.62 12.45 1.37
CA LYS A 12 -3.07 12.28 1.14
C LYS A 12 -3.53 10.82 1.27
N ILE A 13 -2.73 9.85 0.80
CA ILE A 13 -3.10 8.43 0.89
C ILE A 13 -2.97 7.91 2.34
N ALA A 14 -1.98 8.43 3.09
CA ALA A 14 -1.84 8.16 4.51
C ALA A 14 -3.06 8.64 5.30
N ALA A 15 -3.60 9.83 4.99
CA ALA A 15 -4.82 10.36 5.59
C ALA A 15 -6.03 9.46 5.31
N LYS A 16 -6.17 8.94 4.09
CA LYS A 16 -7.22 7.95 3.77
C LYS A 16 -7.10 6.71 4.63
N MET A 17 -5.88 6.16 4.77
CA MET A 17 -5.65 4.97 5.62
C MET A 17 -6.02 5.25 7.08
N ALA A 18 -5.56 6.38 7.64
CA ALA A 18 -5.87 6.75 9.01
C ALA A 18 -7.38 6.85 9.25
N ASN A 19 -8.11 7.55 8.36
CA ASN A 19 -9.55 7.68 8.44
C ASN A 19 -10.29 6.33 8.27
N THR A 20 -9.80 5.48 7.37
CA THR A 20 -10.37 4.14 7.15
C THR A 20 -10.23 3.28 8.40
N VAL A 21 -9.03 3.23 9.00
CA VAL A 21 -8.81 2.47 10.23
C VAL A 21 -9.64 3.02 11.40
N ALA A 22 -9.77 4.34 11.52
CA ALA A 22 -10.62 4.97 12.53
C ALA A 22 -12.11 4.62 12.36
N ALA A 23 -12.58 4.42 11.12
CA ALA A 23 -13.96 4.05 10.83
C ALA A 23 -14.25 2.54 11.01
N MET A 24 -13.24 1.69 11.17
CA MET A 24 -13.38 0.24 11.37
C MET A 24 -13.79 -0.09 12.80
N GLN A 25 -15.06 0.21 13.14
CA GLN A 25 -15.60 -0.07 14.47
C GLN A 25 -15.59 -1.58 14.78
N GLY A 26 -15.13 -1.94 15.97
CA GLY A 26 -15.07 -3.33 16.41
C GLY A 26 -13.89 -4.14 15.88
N ALA A 27 -13.05 -3.57 15.01
CA ALA A 27 -11.83 -4.22 14.57
C ALA A 27 -10.69 -3.99 15.59
N ASP A 28 -9.93 -5.05 15.86
CA ASP A 28 -8.75 -4.99 16.73
C ASP A 28 -7.55 -4.38 15.99
N VAL A 29 -7.71 -3.14 15.50
CA VAL A 29 -6.68 -2.40 14.75
C VAL A 29 -6.69 -0.92 15.10
N GLN A 30 -5.52 -0.27 15.09
CA GLN A 30 -5.40 1.18 15.23
C GLN A 30 -4.18 1.72 14.50
N VAL A 31 -4.23 2.99 14.10
CA VAL A 31 -3.04 3.74 13.73
C VAL A 31 -2.44 4.32 15.01
N LEU A 32 -1.29 3.76 15.44
CA LEU A 32 -0.58 4.16 16.64
C LEU A 32 0.38 5.32 16.38
N ALA A 33 1.04 5.31 15.22
CA ALA A 33 2.15 6.19 14.93
C ALA A 33 2.14 6.70 13.49
N VAL A 34 2.68 7.89 13.28
CA VAL A 34 3.01 8.43 11.96
C VAL A 34 4.42 9.00 11.95
N ALA A 35 5.15 8.79 10.87
CA ALA A 35 6.47 9.36 10.66
C ALA A 35 6.55 10.20 9.38
N SER A 36 7.27 11.30 9.46
CA SER A 36 7.64 12.16 8.33
C SER A 36 9.11 12.56 8.47
N ARG A 37 9.73 13.01 7.37
CA ARG A 37 11.09 13.56 7.38
C ARG A 37 11.21 14.84 8.24
N GLU A 38 10.09 15.46 8.52
CA GLU A 38 9.98 16.68 9.32
C GLU A 38 8.97 16.44 10.44
N LEU A 39 9.42 16.64 11.68
CA LEU A 39 8.58 16.43 12.87
C LEU A 39 7.29 17.28 12.85
N PRO A 40 7.35 18.59 12.52
CA PRO A 40 6.11 19.41 12.48
C PRO A 40 5.05 18.86 11.54
N ARG A 41 5.45 18.26 10.41
CA ARG A 41 4.53 17.63 9.46
C ARG A 41 3.89 16.36 10.03
N ALA A 42 4.67 15.55 10.75
CA ALA A 42 4.14 14.37 11.44
C ALA A 42 3.17 14.78 12.56
N GLN A 43 3.51 15.80 13.33
CA GLN A 43 2.66 16.34 14.40
C GLN A 43 1.33 16.90 13.87
N ALA A 44 1.39 17.70 12.80
CA ALA A 44 0.19 18.23 12.16
C ALA A 44 -0.73 17.11 11.64
N PHE A 45 -0.16 16.07 11.03
CA PHE A 45 -0.91 14.88 10.60
C PHE A 45 -1.52 14.14 11.80
N ALA A 46 -0.73 13.91 12.83
CA ALA A 46 -1.17 13.21 14.05
C ALA A 46 -2.36 13.93 14.73
N ALA A 47 -2.28 15.25 14.84
CA ALA A 47 -3.36 16.07 15.39
C ALA A 47 -4.63 15.99 14.51
N ALA A 48 -4.49 16.09 13.19
CA ALA A 48 -5.63 16.07 12.26
C ALA A 48 -6.35 14.72 12.19
N HIS A 49 -5.64 13.61 12.46
CA HIS A 49 -6.17 12.25 12.33
C HIS A 49 -6.19 11.46 13.65
N HIS A 50 -6.01 12.14 14.78
CA HIS A 50 -6.01 11.54 16.12
C HIS A 50 -5.03 10.37 16.28
N VAL A 51 -3.85 10.48 15.66
CA VAL A 51 -2.77 9.47 15.78
C VAL A 51 -1.97 9.77 17.06
N PRO A 52 -1.81 8.80 17.99
CA PRO A 52 -1.19 9.06 19.30
C PRO A 52 0.27 9.51 19.25
N ARG A 53 1.06 9.01 18.27
CA ARG A 53 2.51 9.23 18.25
C ARG A 53 2.97 9.82 16.90
N ALA A 54 3.82 10.85 16.95
CA ALA A 54 4.40 11.49 15.78
C ALA A 54 5.93 11.47 15.83
N TYR A 55 6.57 11.07 14.74
CA TYR A 55 8.02 10.93 14.64
C TYR A 55 8.59 11.78 13.50
N GLY A 56 9.72 12.44 13.75
CA GLY A 56 10.46 13.28 12.79
C GLY A 56 11.40 12.50 11.88
N SER A 57 11.53 11.18 12.08
CA SER A 57 12.27 10.29 11.19
C SER A 57 11.60 8.93 11.11
N TYR A 58 11.87 8.20 10.03
CA TYR A 58 11.35 6.85 9.84
C TYR A 58 11.98 5.88 10.81
N GLU A 59 13.26 6.01 11.04
CA GLU A 59 14.06 5.19 11.96
C GLU A 59 13.54 5.29 13.38
N ALA A 60 13.20 6.49 13.85
CA ALA A 60 12.64 6.69 15.19
C ALA A 60 11.30 5.98 15.37
N MET A 61 10.40 6.02 14.38
CA MET A 61 9.15 5.26 14.43
C MET A 61 9.40 3.75 14.38
N LEU A 62 10.36 3.30 13.57
CA LEU A 62 10.66 1.87 13.44
C LEU A 62 11.29 1.28 14.69
N ALA A 63 11.95 2.09 15.52
CA ALA A 63 12.47 1.71 16.83
C ALA A 63 11.37 1.55 17.89
N ASP A 64 10.17 2.04 17.64
CA ASP A 64 9.02 1.87 18.54
C ASP A 64 8.57 0.40 18.53
N ALA A 65 8.73 -0.29 19.67
CA ALA A 65 8.41 -1.70 19.81
C ALA A 65 6.90 -1.99 19.69
N ASP A 66 6.05 -1.01 20.00
CA ASP A 66 4.59 -1.16 19.93
C ASP A 66 4.07 -1.13 18.49
N VAL A 67 4.84 -0.60 17.52
CA VAL A 67 4.49 -0.64 16.10
C VAL A 67 4.79 -2.03 15.54
N GLN A 68 3.76 -2.72 15.09
CA GLN A 68 3.84 -4.10 14.58
C GLN A 68 3.83 -4.15 13.05
N LEU A 69 2.98 -3.36 12.41
CA LEU A 69 2.83 -3.27 10.96
C LEU A 69 3.08 -1.83 10.50
N VAL A 70 3.81 -1.68 9.40
CA VAL A 70 4.06 -0.36 8.81
C VAL A 70 3.35 -0.25 7.46
N TYR A 71 2.51 0.77 7.36
CA TYR A 71 1.94 1.18 6.08
C TYR A 71 2.87 2.17 5.39
N VAL A 72 3.48 1.75 4.28
CA VAL A 72 4.40 2.57 3.49
C VAL A 72 3.60 3.42 2.50
N ALA A 73 3.48 4.71 2.78
CA ALA A 73 2.67 5.70 2.04
C ALA A 73 3.52 6.80 1.40
N THR A 74 4.75 6.50 1.05
CA THR A 74 5.69 7.42 0.42
C THR A 74 5.54 7.45 -1.11
N PRO A 75 6.25 8.32 -1.87
CA PRO A 75 6.26 8.25 -3.32
C PRO A 75 6.77 6.90 -3.86
N HIS A 76 6.26 6.48 -5.01
CA HIS A 76 6.52 5.16 -5.62
C HIS A 76 8.01 4.82 -5.73
N SER A 77 8.85 5.78 -6.11
CA SER A 77 10.31 5.61 -6.22
C SER A 77 11.01 5.22 -4.91
N HIS A 78 10.34 5.41 -3.77
CA HIS A 78 10.89 5.15 -2.44
C HIS A 78 10.36 3.84 -1.82
N HIS A 79 9.34 3.23 -2.41
CA HIS A 79 8.66 2.06 -1.82
C HIS A 79 9.62 0.92 -1.51
N ALA A 80 10.45 0.50 -2.46
CA ALA A 80 11.39 -0.60 -2.25
C ALA A 80 12.38 -0.33 -1.12
N ARG A 81 12.94 0.89 -1.06
CA ARG A 81 13.87 1.31 0.00
C ARG A 81 13.18 1.32 1.36
N HIS A 82 12.01 1.94 1.45
CA HIS A 82 11.31 2.06 2.73
C HIS A 82 10.73 0.74 3.21
N THR A 83 10.26 -0.12 2.29
CA THR A 83 9.87 -1.49 2.61
C THR A 83 11.05 -2.28 3.19
N ALA A 84 12.22 -2.21 2.56
CA ALA A 84 13.42 -2.87 3.07
C ALA A 84 13.83 -2.34 4.46
N LEU A 85 13.71 -1.03 4.69
CA LEU A 85 13.98 -0.42 5.99
C LEU A 85 13.04 -0.96 7.08
N CYS A 86 11.74 -1.05 6.80
CA CYS A 86 10.75 -1.61 7.73
C CYS A 86 11.00 -3.09 8.03
N LEU A 87 11.29 -3.90 7.01
CA LEU A 87 11.61 -5.31 7.16
C LEU A 87 12.92 -5.52 7.94
N ALA A 88 13.94 -4.65 7.72
CA ALA A 88 15.18 -4.69 8.48
C ALA A 88 14.93 -4.47 9.98
N ALA A 89 14.00 -3.58 10.32
CA ALA A 89 13.55 -3.30 11.68
C ALA A 89 12.59 -4.34 12.28
N GLY A 90 12.34 -5.46 11.58
CA GLY A 90 11.46 -6.54 12.06
C GLY A 90 9.98 -6.21 12.00
N LYS A 91 9.55 -5.26 11.19
CA LYS A 91 8.14 -4.86 11.08
C LYS A 91 7.48 -5.52 9.88
N HIS A 92 6.22 -5.97 10.05
CA HIS A 92 5.34 -6.32 8.94
C HIS A 92 5.08 -5.12 8.06
N VAL A 93 4.82 -5.31 6.76
CA VAL A 93 4.68 -4.19 5.82
C VAL A 93 3.45 -4.34 4.94
N LEU A 94 2.66 -3.27 4.87
CA LEU A 94 1.67 -3.01 3.83
C LEU A 94 2.18 -1.83 2.99
N CYS A 95 2.61 -2.11 1.76
CA CYS A 95 3.20 -1.10 0.88
C CYS A 95 2.16 -0.59 -0.12
N GLU A 96 2.03 0.73 -0.27
CA GLU A 96 1.16 1.33 -1.29
C GLU A 96 1.53 0.88 -2.72
N LYS A 97 0.53 0.89 -3.55
CA LYS A 97 0.69 0.64 -4.99
C LYS A 97 1.29 1.90 -5.67
N ALA A 98 2.07 1.77 -6.73
CA ALA A 98 2.67 0.55 -7.25
C ALA A 98 3.79 0.07 -6.32
N PHE A 99 3.83 -1.24 -6.09
CA PHE A 99 4.68 -1.88 -5.09
C PHE A 99 6.15 -1.46 -5.15
N THR A 100 6.73 -1.53 -6.34
CA THR A 100 8.11 -1.11 -6.62
C THR A 100 8.23 -0.56 -8.04
N VAL A 101 9.36 0.05 -8.35
CA VAL A 101 9.63 0.61 -9.70
C VAL A 101 9.90 -0.47 -10.74
N ASN A 102 10.48 -1.61 -10.32
CA ASN A 102 10.82 -2.72 -11.22
C ASN A 102 10.80 -4.07 -10.50
N GLU A 103 10.87 -5.14 -11.28
CA GLU A 103 10.83 -6.52 -10.81
C GLU A 103 11.99 -6.86 -9.87
N ALA A 104 13.21 -6.42 -10.16
CA ALA A 104 14.37 -6.72 -9.31
C ALA A 104 14.19 -6.20 -7.88
N GLN A 105 13.64 -4.99 -7.73
CA GLN A 105 13.30 -4.44 -6.42
C GLN A 105 12.20 -5.25 -5.74
N ALA A 106 11.16 -5.66 -6.47
CA ALA A 106 10.09 -6.48 -5.92
C ALA A 106 10.61 -7.83 -5.41
N ARG A 107 11.39 -8.53 -6.22
CA ARG A 107 12.03 -9.81 -5.84
C ARG A 107 12.88 -9.66 -4.58
N ARG A 108 13.71 -8.61 -4.50
CA ARG A 108 14.58 -8.35 -3.36
C ARG A 108 13.79 -8.19 -2.06
N VAL A 109 12.79 -7.31 -2.02
CA VAL A 109 12.03 -7.08 -0.78
C VAL A 109 11.16 -8.26 -0.40
N THR A 110 10.65 -9.00 -1.39
CA THR A 110 9.89 -10.25 -1.14
C THR A 110 10.77 -11.36 -0.56
N ALA A 111 11.98 -11.53 -1.08
CA ALA A 111 12.95 -12.47 -0.52
C ALA A 111 13.31 -12.12 0.92
N MET A 112 13.58 -10.84 1.19
CA MET A 112 13.89 -10.33 2.52
C MET A 112 12.75 -10.56 3.53
N ALA A 113 11.49 -10.36 3.10
CA ALA A 113 10.33 -10.61 3.95
C ALA A 113 10.20 -12.11 4.30
N ARG A 114 10.40 -12.99 3.31
CA ARG A 114 10.37 -14.46 3.51
C ARG A 114 11.47 -14.92 4.45
N GLU A 115 12.71 -14.46 4.24
CA GLU A 115 13.86 -14.80 5.09
C GLU A 115 13.62 -14.43 6.54
N LYS A 116 12.96 -13.29 6.79
CA LYS A 116 12.66 -12.81 8.15
C LYS A 116 11.34 -13.33 8.73
N GLY A 117 10.56 -14.10 7.99
CA GLY A 117 9.23 -14.57 8.44
C GLY A 117 8.23 -13.44 8.62
N LEU A 118 8.38 -12.32 7.88
CA LEU A 118 7.53 -11.15 8.01
C LEU A 118 6.48 -11.08 6.90
N LEU A 119 5.29 -10.59 7.25
CA LEU A 119 4.25 -10.30 6.28
C LEU A 119 4.66 -9.09 5.41
N LEU A 120 4.53 -9.27 4.10
CA LEU A 120 4.68 -8.19 3.12
C LEU A 120 3.54 -8.27 2.10
N ALA A 121 2.77 -7.19 1.99
CA ALA A 121 1.67 -7.12 1.05
C ALA A 121 1.67 -5.78 0.29
N GLU A 122 1.22 -5.80 -0.97
CA GLU A 122 0.91 -4.60 -1.74
C GLU A 122 -0.52 -4.15 -1.44
N ALA A 123 -0.73 -2.86 -1.16
CA ALA A 123 -2.03 -2.26 -0.88
C ALA A 123 -2.82 -2.01 -2.18
N ILE A 124 -3.00 -3.04 -2.98
CA ILE A 124 -3.77 -2.99 -4.22
C ILE A 124 -5.25 -3.29 -3.94
N TRP A 125 -5.95 -2.25 -3.54
CA TRP A 125 -7.32 -2.29 -3.00
C TRP A 125 -8.34 -3.03 -3.88
N THR A 126 -8.20 -2.95 -5.21
CA THR A 126 -9.07 -3.63 -6.16
C THR A 126 -9.07 -5.15 -6.01
N ARG A 127 -7.97 -5.72 -5.47
CA ARG A 127 -7.86 -7.16 -5.20
C ARG A 127 -8.84 -7.64 -4.12
N TYR A 128 -9.23 -6.73 -3.21
CA TYR A 128 -10.06 -7.03 -2.04
C TYR A 128 -11.50 -6.53 -2.20
N MET A 129 -11.89 -6.08 -3.39
CA MET A 129 -13.26 -5.66 -3.65
C MET A 129 -14.19 -6.87 -3.78
N PRO A 130 -15.39 -6.82 -3.17
CA PRO A 130 -16.43 -7.88 -3.36
C PRO A 130 -16.78 -8.12 -4.82
N SER A 131 -16.74 -7.09 -5.66
CA SER A 131 -16.98 -7.21 -7.11
C SER A 131 -15.98 -8.14 -7.81
N ARG A 132 -14.74 -8.26 -7.30
CA ARG A 132 -13.77 -9.21 -7.85
C ARG A 132 -14.20 -10.66 -7.62
N GLU A 133 -14.70 -10.97 -6.43
CA GLU A 133 -15.21 -12.31 -6.09
C GLU A 133 -16.44 -12.64 -6.92
N LEU A 134 -17.34 -11.67 -7.12
CA LEU A 134 -18.51 -11.81 -7.98
C LEU A 134 -18.12 -12.11 -9.44
N ILE A 135 -17.18 -11.35 -10.02
CA ILE A 135 -16.66 -11.58 -11.37
C ILE A 135 -16.06 -12.99 -11.48
N ALA A 136 -15.24 -13.38 -10.50
CA ALA A 136 -14.62 -14.70 -10.49
C ALA A 136 -15.68 -15.83 -10.41
N SER A 137 -16.73 -15.65 -9.61
CA SER A 137 -17.82 -16.64 -9.49
C SER A 137 -18.64 -16.76 -10.78
N ILE A 138 -18.94 -15.65 -11.46
CA ILE A 138 -19.66 -15.66 -12.76
C ILE A 138 -18.82 -16.38 -13.83
N ILE A 139 -17.51 -16.14 -13.87
CA ILE A 139 -16.62 -16.84 -14.80
C ILE A 139 -16.58 -18.34 -14.48
N ALA A 140 -16.45 -18.69 -13.20
CA ALA A 140 -16.39 -20.08 -12.75
C ALA A 140 -17.70 -20.85 -12.92
N SER A 141 -18.85 -20.17 -12.90
CA SER A 141 -20.16 -20.79 -13.12
C SER A 141 -20.36 -21.32 -14.54
N GLY A 142 -19.57 -20.84 -15.50
CA GLY A 142 -19.71 -21.20 -16.90
C GLY A 142 -20.83 -20.46 -17.65
N GLU A 143 -21.56 -19.56 -17.01
CA GLU A 143 -22.64 -18.78 -17.66
C GLU A 143 -22.14 -17.98 -18.89
N LEU A 144 -20.88 -17.53 -18.87
CA LEU A 144 -20.27 -16.82 -19.99
C LEU A 144 -19.69 -17.75 -21.05
N GLY A 145 -19.76 -19.08 -20.84
CA GLY A 145 -19.02 -20.02 -21.64
C GLY A 145 -17.53 -19.85 -21.53
N ARG A 146 -16.79 -20.20 -22.58
CA ARG A 146 -15.33 -20.01 -22.61
C ARG A 146 -15.00 -18.54 -22.83
N VAL A 147 -14.34 -17.92 -21.84
CA VAL A 147 -13.86 -16.54 -21.96
C VAL A 147 -12.64 -16.49 -22.88
N HIS A 148 -12.74 -15.77 -24.00
CA HIS A 148 -11.68 -15.64 -25.00
C HIS A 148 -10.93 -14.32 -24.91
N SER A 149 -11.57 -13.26 -24.43
CA SER A 149 -10.97 -11.94 -24.31
C SER A 149 -11.59 -11.14 -23.19
N LEU A 150 -10.81 -10.20 -22.64
CA LEU A 150 -11.27 -9.22 -21.70
C LEU A 150 -10.78 -7.84 -22.12
N GLN A 151 -11.68 -6.87 -22.15
CA GLN A 151 -11.34 -5.48 -22.38
C GLN A 151 -11.73 -4.64 -21.15
N ALA A 152 -10.80 -3.87 -20.63
CA ALA A 152 -11.04 -3.00 -19.49
C ALA A 152 -10.48 -1.61 -19.76
N ASN A 153 -11.19 -0.57 -19.29
CA ASN A 153 -10.76 0.81 -19.39
C ASN A 153 -10.85 1.48 -18.02
N LEU A 154 -9.78 2.19 -17.63
CA LEU A 154 -9.71 2.93 -16.38
C LEU A 154 -9.06 4.29 -16.65
N GLY A 155 -9.87 5.34 -16.67
CA GLY A 155 -9.43 6.70 -16.91
C GLY A 155 -9.58 7.60 -15.67
N TYR A 156 -8.54 8.36 -15.34
CA TYR A 156 -8.59 9.40 -14.31
C TYR A 156 -8.05 10.73 -14.86
N PRO A 157 -8.71 11.87 -14.61
CA PRO A 157 -8.19 13.18 -14.97
C PRO A 157 -7.14 13.63 -13.94
N ILE A 158 -5.94 13.03 -13.98
CA ILE A 158 -4.88 13.22 -12.99
C ILE A 158 -3.61 13.87 -13.55
N TRP A 159 -3.72 14.49 -14.73
CA TRP A 159 -2.57 15.12 -15.38
C TRP A 159 -1.92 16.23 -14.55
N GLU A 160 -2.70 16.96 -13.76
CA GLU A 160 -2.20 18.04 -12.90
C GLU A 160 -1.42 17.55 -11.67
N VAL A 161 -1.48 16.26 -11.37
CA VAL A 161 -0.76 15.68 -10.21
C VAL A 161 0.70 15.48 -10.58
N GLU A 162 1.59 16.32 -10.05
CA GLU A 162 3.04 16.34 -10.35
C GLU A 162 3.68 14.92 -10.30
N ARG A 163 3.41 14.15 -9.27
CA ARG A 163 3.94 12.78 -9.14
C ARG A 163 3.60 11.85 -10.31
N MET A 164 2.54 12.17 -11.09
CA MET A 164 2.11 11.37 -12.24
C MET A 164 2.86 11.75 -13.51
N ARG A 165 3.51 12.91 -13.52
CA ARG A 165 4.30 13.45 -14.64
C ARG A 165 5.80 13.31 -14.40
N SER A 166 6.22 13.29 -13.13
CA SER A 166 7.65 13.31 -12.75
C SER A 166 8.27 11.92 -12.85
N PRO A 167 9.26 11.70 -13.71
CA PRO A 167 10.02 10.44 -13.75
C PRO A 167 10.74 10.14 -12.43
N GLN A 168 11.17 11.17 -11.69
CA GLN A 168 11.86 11.04 -10.40
C GLN A 168 10.93 10.47 -9.31
N LEU A 169 9.63 10.70 -9.44
CA LEU A 169 8.62 10.16 -8.53
C LEU A 169 7.96 8.88 -9.08
N ALA A 170 8.53 8.31 -10.15
CA ALA A 170 8.03 7.14 -10.89
C ALA A 170 6.62 7.34 -11.49
N GLY A 171 6.31 8.57 -11.90
CA GLY A 171 5.10 8.88 -12.68
C GLY A 171 5.14 8.23 -14.06
N GLY A 172 3.99 8.07 -14.68
CA GLY A 172 3.84 7.51 -16.03
C GLY A 172 3.98 5.98 -16.11
N THR A 173 5.05 5.40 -15.60
CA THR A 173 5.32 3.94 -15.68
C THR A 173 4.77 3.12 -14.51
N ALA A 174 4.59 3.73 -13.34
CA ALA A 174 4.16 3.06 -12.10
C ALA A 174 2.74 3.45 -11.64
N GLY A 175 2.07 4.32 -12.37
CA GLY A 175 0.78 4.88 -12.00
C GLY A 175 -0.44 3.96 -12.25
N PRO A 176 -1.52 4.47 -12.85
CA PRO A 176 -2.83 3.81 -12.96
C PRO A 176 -2.83 2.50 -13.75
N TRP A 177 -1.81 2.24 -14.58
CA TRP A 177 -1.74 1.10 -15.50
C TRP A 177 -1.77 -0.28 -14.83
N ARG A 178 -1.47 -0.37 -13.53
CA ARG A 178 -1.48 -1.65 -12.82
C ARG A 178 -2.88 -2.12 -12.39
N ILE A 179 -3.84 -1.22 -12.30
CA ILE A 179 -5.17 -1.57 -11.77
C ILE A 179 -5.94 -2.54 -12.67
N PRO A 180 -5.95 -2.41 -14.02
CA PRO A 180 -6.67 -3.34 -14.90
C PRO A 180 -6.24 -4.80 -14.75
N HIS A 181 -4.95 -5.08 -14.54
CA HIS A 181 -4.44 -6.45 -14.38
C HIS A 181 -4.98 -7.17 -13.15
N GLN A 182 -5.41 -6.43 -12.14
CA GLN A 182 -5.92 -7.02 -10.89
C GLN A 182 -7.41 -7.41 -10.97
N LEU A 183 -8.11 -6.96 -11.98
CA LEU A 183 -9.49 -7.37 -12.25
C LEU A 183 -9.57 -8.73 -12.96
N CYS A 184 -8.43 -9.19 -13.53
CA CYS A 184 -8.36 -10.52 -14.15
C CYS A 184 -8.10 -11.58 -13.08
N PRO A 185 -8.89 -12.65 -12.99
CA PRO A 185 -8.59 -13.81 -12.14
C PRO A 185 -7.24 -14.41 -12.53
N HIS A 186 -6.44 -14.80 -11.54
CA HIS A 186 -5.21 -15.55 -11.80
C HIS A 186 -5.56 -16.85 -12.54
N GLY A 187 -5.03 -17.04 -13.73
CA GLY A 187 -5.25 -18.25 -14.55
C GLY A 187 -5.86 -18.01 -15.93
N LEU A 188 -6.27 -16.78 -16.26
CA LEU A 188 -6.71 -16.46 -17.63
C LEU A 188 -5.54 -16.20 -18.62
N TRP A 189 -4.33 -16.10 -18.11
CA TRP A 189 -3.09 -15.99 -18.89
C TRP A 189 -2.16 -17.12 -18.46
N GLY A 190 -2.31 -18.26 -19.13
CA GLY A 190 -1.34 -19.35 -19.10
C GLY A 190 -0.19 -19.07 -20.05
#